data_f0a3ed3bf8e37651d54716ca2d4e69c6
#
_entry.id   f0a3ed3bf8e37651d54716ca2d4e69c6
#
_cell.length_a   1.000
_cell.length_b   1.000
_cell.length_c   1.000
_cell.angle_alpha   90.00
_cell.angle_beta   90.00
_cell.angle_gamma   90.00
#
_symmetry.space_group_name_H-M   'P 1'
#
loop_
_entity.id
_entity.type
_entity.pdbx_description
1 polymer ?
#
loop_
_entity_poly.entity_id
_entity_poly.type
_entity_poly.pdbx_seq_one_letter_code
_entity_poly.pdbx_strand_id
1 'polypeptide(L)'
;MRGMARGGFANIMQGERTMNKLWAGRSEAETSALADAFNSSIAVDGRMYRQDITGSMAHAAMLAKCGILTQADTDAIIDGLAGILADLESGALQLDPQAEDIHMFVEAELTKRIGDVGKKLHTARSRNDQVALDLRMYLKDEIKALQALVLAVMQALHTQAEANKDAIMPGYTHLQRAQPITFGQQLLAYAMMLERDYGRLADAYKRTDASPIGCCALAGTTYPTDRVFEAQKLGFAAVCENSLDGVSDRDFCVEL
;
A
#
# COMPACT_ATOMS: atom_id res chain seq x y z
N MET A 1 58.08 -20.88 42.57
CA MET A 1 56.96 -21.64 43.14
C MET A 1 55.68 -21.04 42.71
N ARG A 2 54.82 -21.83 42.01
CA ARG A 2 53.37 -21.71 41.78
C ARG A 2 52.96 -20.45 41.01
N GLY A 3 52.47 -20.47 39.82
CA GLY A 3 51.62 -21.46 39.14
C GLY A 3 50.15 -21.23 39.46
N MET A 4 49.39 -20.68 38.53
CA MET A 4 47.93 -20.82 38.41
C MET A 4 47.42 -19.65 37.58
N ALA A 5 46.73 -19.78 36.63
CA ALA A 5 45.84 -20.64 35.90
C ALA A 5 45.13 -19.70 34.90
N ARG A 6 45.34 -19.95 33.63
CA ARG A 6 44.52 -19.37 32.57
C ARG A 6 43.22 -20.16 32.51
N GLY A 7 42.15 -19.57 32.96
CA GLY A 7 40.79 -20.07 32.84
C GLY A 7 39.99 -19.23 31.89
N GLY A 8 39.56 -19.79 30.83
CA GLY A 8 38.81 -19.46 29.71
C GLY A 8 37.51 -18.70 29.95
N PHE A 9 37.33 -17.67 29.15
CA PHE A 9 36.03 -17.17 28.73
C PHE A 9 36.03 -17.12 27.20
N ALA A 10 35.87 -18.28 26.61
CA ALA A 10 35.42 -18.38 25.25
C ALA A 10 33.97 -18.84 25.31
N ASN A 11 33.18 -18.22 24.48
CA ASN A 11 31.76 -18.46 24.20
C ASN A 11 30.76 -17.62 25.01
N ILE A 12 30.25 -16.67 24.33
CA ILE A 12 28.82 -16.43 24.04
C ILE A 12 28.76 -15.12 23.26
N MET A 13 28.93 -15.18 21.96
CA MET A 13 28.44 -14.17 20.99
C MET A 13 28.12 -14.94 19.70
N GLN A 14 27.07 -15.74 19.74
CA GLN A 14 26.32 -16.02 18.52
C GLN A 14 25.49 -14.76 18.25
N GLY A 15 26.10 -13.81 17.54
CA GLY A 15 25.38 -12.67 17.03
C GLY A 15 24.36 -13.16 16.03
N GLU A 16 23.11 -12.87 16.33
CA GLU A 16 22.03 -12.89 15.35
C GLU A 16 22.49 -12.10 14.13
N ARG A 17 22.51 -12.76 12.96
CA ARG A 17 22.78 -12.08 11.70
C ARG A 17 21.64 -11.12 11.44
N THR A 18 21.83 -9.85 11.75
CA THR A 18 20.98 -8.77 11.26
C THR A 18 20.91 -8.87 9.74
N MET A 19 19.71 -8.89 9.18
CA MET A 19 19.53 -8.93 7.74
C MET A 19 20.23 -7.71 7.12
N ASN A 20 21.19 -7.95 6.21
CA ASN A 20 21.84 -6.87 5.47
C ASN A 20 20.77 -6.10 4.69
N LYS A 21 20.67 -4.79 4.93
CA LYS A 21 19.76 -3.90 4.22
C LYS A 21 20.10 -3.91 2.73
N LEU A 22 19.11 -4.11 1.86
CA LEU A 22 19.28 -4.20 0.41
C LEU A 22 19.98 -2.95 -0.19
N TRP A 23 19.87 -1.81 0.47
CA TRP A 23 20.45 -0.53 0.03
C TRP A 23 21.79 -0.20 0.69
N ALA A 24 22.34 -1.04 1.55
CA ALA A 24 23.60 -0.78 2.26
C ALA A 24 24.79 -0.53 1.30
N GLY A 25 24.73 -1.09 0.09
CA GLY A 25 25.71 -0.83 -0.96
C GLY A 25 27.15 -1.14 -0.49
N ARG A 26 28.02 -0.13 -0.42
CA ARG A 26 29.40 -0.23 0.05
C ARG A 26 29.58 0.12 1.53
N SER A 27 28.49 0.44 2.25
CA SER A 27 28.57 0.77 3.66
C SER A 27 28.61 -0.50 4.49
N GLU A 28 29.68 -0.70 5.24
CA GLU A 28 29.84 -1.80 6.20
C GLU A 28 29.45 -1.37 7.64
N ALA A 29 29.09 -0.11 7.84
CA ALA A 29 28.75 0.42 9.15
C ALA A 29 27.33 0.00 9.55
N GLU A 30 27.16 -0.51 10.75
CA GLU A 30 25.85 -0.70 11.37
C GLU A 30 25.16 0.66 11.57
N THR A 31 23.89 0.74 11.17
CA THR A 31 23.08 1.93 11.46
C THR A 31 22.72 1.96 12.94
N SER A 32 22.65 3.15 13.54
CA SER A 32 22.22 3.28 14.92
C SER A 32 20.74 2.90 15.07
N ALA A 33 20.35 2.36 16.22
CA ALA A 33 18.94 2.02 16.50
C ALA A 33 17.98 3.22 16.32
N LEU A 34 18.48 4.44 16.56
CA LEU A 34 17.71 5.68 16.32
C LEU A 34 17.47 5.93 14.82
N ALA A 35 18.51 5.71 14.00
CA ALA A 35 18.38 5.86 12.55
C ALA A 35 17.47 4.78 11.95
N ASP A 36 17.52 3.55 12.45
CA ASP A 36 16.64 2.47 12.04
C ASP A 36 15.18 2.76 12.40
N ALA A 37 14.92 3.21 13.63
CA ALA A 37 13.59 3.60 14.07
C ALA A 37 13.03 4.82 13.29
N PHE A 38 13.90 5.77 12.90
CA PHE A 38 13.50 6.93 12.11
C PHE A 38 13.16 6.57 10.66
N ASN A 39 13.87 5.61 10.07
CA ASN A 39 13.68 5.19 8.68
C ASN A 39 12.61 4.11 8.52
N SER A 40 12.22 3.40 9.58
CA SER A 40 11.21 2.34 9.50
C SER A 40 9.83 2.92 9.22
N SER A 41 9.13 2.36 8.24
CA SER A 41 7.75 2.70 7.87
C SER A 41 6.75 1.57 8.13
N ILE A 42 7.19 0.38 8.59
CA ILE A 42 6.34 -0.80 8.77
C ILE A 42 5.08 -0.54 9.61
N ALA A 43 5.16 0.35 10.60
CA ALA A 43 4.02 0.71 11.45
C ALA A 43 2.89 1.42 10.67
N VAL A 44 3.22 2.03 9.52
CA VAL A 44 2.29 2.75 8.65
C VAL A 44 1.97 1.94 7.41
N ASP A 45 2.97 1.47 6.69
CA ASP A 45 2.82 0.78 5.40
C ASP A 45 2.43 -0.70 5.54
N GLY A 46 2.60 -1.29 6.72
CA GLY A 46 2.15 -2.65 7.00
C GLY A 46 0.69 -2.91 6.63
N ARG A 47 -0.18 -1.89 6.64
CA ARG A 47 -1.58 -1.99 6.19
C ARG A 47 -1.74 -2.27 4.70
N MET A 48 -0.70 -2.01 3.89
CA MET A 48 -0.70 -2.22 2.44
C MET A 48 -0.22 -3.62 2.02
N TYR A 49 -0.07 -4.57 2.95
CA TYR A 49 0.43 -5.92 2.65
C TYR A 49 -0.34 -6.62 1.51
N ARG A 50 -1.66 -6.38 1.40
CA ARG A 50 -2.48 -6.94 0.32
C ARG A 50 -2.08 -6.37 -1.03
N GLN A 51 -1.86 -5.07 -1.09
CA GLN A 51 -1.50 -4.36 -2.31
C GLN A 51 -0.09 -4.75 -2.75
N ASP A 52 0.89 -4.79 -1.84
CA ASP A 52 2.25 -5.22 -2.14
C ASP A 52 2.30 -6.65 -2.69
N ILE A 53 1.61 -7.59 -2.03
CA ILE A 53 1.56 -8.99 -2.46
C ILE A 53 0.85 -9.12 -3.81
N THR A 54 -0.29 -8.45 -4.00
CA THR A 54 -1.05 -8.49 -5.26
C THR A 54 -0.26 -7.87 -6.41
N GLY A 55 0.38 -6.72 -6.17
CA GLY A 55 1.28 -6.07 -7.11
C GLY A 55 2.45 -6.96 -7.49
N SER A 56 3.07 -7.61 -6.52
CA SER A 56 4.18 -8.55 -6.72
C SER A 56 3.77 -9.80 -7.52
N MET A 57 2.57 -10.34 -7.29
CA MET A 57 2.04 -11.46 -8.08
C MET A 57 1.80 -11.06 -9.54
N ALA A 58 1.28 -9.85 -9.78
CA ALA A 58 1.08 -9.32 -11.13
C ALA A 58 2.41 -9.09 -11.84
N HIS A 59 3.41 -8.58 -11.11
CA HIS A 59 4.76 -8.38 -11.61
C HIS A 59 5.43 -9.69 -12.02
N ALA A 60 5.38 -10.72 -11.17
CA ALA A 60 5.88 -12.06 -11.51
C ALA A 60 5.23 -12.62 -12.79
N ALA A 61 3.91 -12.48 -12.92
CA ALA A 61 3.19 -12.90 -14.11
C ALA A 61 3.61 -12.14 -15.38
N MET A 62 3.89 -10.84 -15.27
CA MET A 62 4.41 -10.02 -16.36
C MET A 62 5.82 -10.46 -16.76
N LEU A 63 6.69 -10.73 -15.79
CA LEU A 63 8.06 -11.20 -16.07
C LEU A 63 8.05 -12.54 -16.82
N ALA A 64 7.14 -13.47 -16.46
CA ALA A 64 6.95 -14.72 -17.21
C ALA A 64 6.44 -14.47 -18.63
N LYS A 65 5.41 -13.63 -18.80
CA LYS A 65 4.87 -13.27 -20.10
C LYS A 65 5.94 -12.71 -21.03
N CYS A 66 6.88 -11.94 -20.49
CA CYS A 66 7.97 -11.33 -21.23
C CYS A 66 9.19 -12.25 -21.40
N GLY A 67 9.13 -13.50 -20.92
CA GLY A 67 10.22 -14.49 -21.03
C GLY A 67 11.43 -14.16 -20.13
N ILE A 68 11.28 -13.29 -19.14
CA ILE A 68 12.32 -12.89 -18.18
C ILE A 68 12.45 -13.94 -17.08
N LEU A 69 11.33 -14.49 -16.60
CA LEU A 69 11.28 -15.62 -15.68
C LEU A 69 10.77 -16.88 -16.38
N THR A 70 11.19 -18.04 -15.87
CA THR A 70 10.59 -19.31 -16.28
C THR A 70 9.19 -19.45 -15.65
N GLN A 71 8.33 -20.26 -16.27
CA GLN A 71 7.01 -20.53 -15.70
C GLN A 71 7.12 -21.18 -14.30
N ALA A 72 8.05 -22.10 -14.11
CA ALA A 72 8.28 -22.75 -12.81
C ALA A 72 8.70 -21.78 -11.71
N ASP A 73 9.62 -20.84 -12.01
CA ASP A 73 9.99 -19.79 -11.04
C ASP A 73 8.78 -18.90 -10.71
N THR A 74 8.00 -18.55 -11.71
CA THR A 74 6.81 -17.69 -11.56
C THR A 74 5.74 -18.35 -10.72
N ASP A 75 5.43 -19.61 -10.97
CA ASP A 75 4.46 -20.38 -10.19
C ASP A 75 4.90 -20.47 -8.73
N ALA A 76 6.17 -20.79 -8.48
CA ALA A 76 6.72 -20.84 -7.11
C ALA A 76 6.62 -19.47 -6.39
N ILE A 77 6.89 -18.36 -7.08
CA ILE A 77 6.75 -17.01 -6.53
C ILE A 77 5.30 -16.71 -6.21
N ILE A 78 4.37 -16.94 -7.15
CA ILE A 78 2.95 -16.65 -6.96
C ILE A 78 2.35 -17.50 -5.83
N ASP A 79 2.66 -18.79 -5.78
CA ASP A 79 2.20 -19.69 -4.72
C ASP A 79 2.78 -19.28 -3.35
N GLY A 80 4.06 -18.91 -3.31
CA GLY A 80 4.72 -18.42 -2.10
C GLY A 80 4.06 -17.12 -1.58
N LEU A 81 3.78 -16.16 -2.47
CA LEU A 81 3.10 -14.91 -2.14
C LEU A 81 1.65 -15.14 -1.69
N ALA A 82 0.91 -16.03 -2.36
CA ALA A 82 -0.44 -16.38 -1.97
C ALA A 82 -0.48 -17.02 -0.56
N GLY A 83 0.51 -17.88 -0.25
CA GLY A 83 0.67 -18.45 1.08
C GLY A 83 0.98 -17.38 2.15
N ILE A 84 1.83 -16.39 1.85
CA ILE A 84 2.10 -15.26 2.75
C ILE A 84 0.83 -14.46 3.02
N LEU A 85 0.07 -14.16 1.97
CA LEU A 85 -1.20 -13.43 2.08
C LEU A 85 -2.19 -14.16 3.00
N ALA A 86 -2.39 -15.45 2.76
CA ALA A 86 -3.30 -16.27 3.57
C ALA A 86 -2.87 -16.34 5.05
N ASP A 87 -1.57 -16.45 5.31
CA ASP A 87 -1.04 -16.49 6.67
C ASP A 87 -1.19 -15.14 7.41
N LEU A 88 -1.00 -14.01 6.72
CA LEU A 88 -1.26 -12.68 7.27
C LEU A 88 -2.74 -12.47 7.56
N GLU A 89 -3.62 -12.87 6.64
CA GLU A 89 -5.07 -12.73 6.80
C GLU A 89 -5.65 -13.60 7.92
N SER A 90 -5.11 -14.80 8.10
CA SER A 90 -5.52 -15.69 9.18
C SER A 90 -4.87 -15.36 10.54
N GLY A 91 -3.85 -14.48 10.55
CA GLY A 91 -3.06 -14.16 11.73
C GLY A 91 -2.02 -15.22 12.09
N ALA A 92 -1.80 -16.23 11.24
CA ALA A 92 -0.75 -17.24 11.42
C ALA A 92 0.66 -16.63 11.27
N LEU A 93 0.78 -15.59 10.44
CA LEU A 93 1.98 -14.77 10.30
C LEU A 93 1.68 -13.36 10.84
N GLN A 94 2.59 -12.83 11.66
CA GLN A 94 2.52 -11.47 12.18
C GLN A 94 3.59 -10.62 11.50
N LEU A 95 3.27 -9.33 11.27
CA LEU A 95 4.27 -8.38 10.79
C LEU A 95 5.36 -8.18 11.83
N ASP A 96 6.62 -8.25 11.41
CA ASP A 96 7.74 -7.94 12.28
C ASP A 96 7.85 -6.42 12.47
N PRO A 97 7.63 -5.89 13.68
CA PRO A 97 7.73 -4.45 13.93
C PRO A 97 9.16 -3.89 13.76
N GLN A 98 10.16 -4.74 13.63
CA GLN A 98 11.54 -4.36 13.37
C GLN A 98 11.89 -4.35 11.87
N ALA A 99 10.98 -4.80 11.00
CA ALA A 99 11.16 -4.66 9.56
C ALA A 99 11.25 -3.17 9.17
N GLU A 100 12.01 -2.87 8.14
CA GLU A 100 12.12 -1.50 7.63
C GLU A 100 10.80 -1.03 7.01
N ASP A 101 10.24 -1.84 6.12
CA ASP A 101 8.97 -1.62 5.43
C ASP A 101 8.27 -2.95 5.11
N ILE A 102 7.02 -2.85 4.65
CA ILE A 102 6.21 -4.01 4.26
C ILE A 102 6.83 -4.78 3.09
N HIS A 103 7.46 -4.09 2.17
CA HIS A 103 8.03 -4.67 0.96
C HIS A 103 9.22 -5.58 1.30
N MET A 104 10.13 -5.11 2.17
CA MET A 104 11.24 -5.94 2.67
C MET A 104 10.74 -7.13 3.48
N PHE A 105 9.70 -6.93 4.29
CA PHE A 105 9.09 -8.01 5.06
C PHE A 105 8.57 -9.12 4.14
N VAL A 106 7.77 -8.77 3.13
CA VAL A 106 7.21 -9.74 2.17
C VAL A 106 8.31 -10.43 1.35
N GLU A 107 9.31 -9.68 0.88
CA GLU A 107 10.41 -10.22 0.08
C GLU A 107 11.30 -11.17 0.90
N ALA A 108 11.57 -10.84 2.17
CA ALA A 108 12.31 -11.67 3.10
C ALA A 108 11.55 -12.96 3.42
N GLU A 109 10.26 -12.87 3.72
CA GLU A 109 9.42 -14.03 4.02
C GLU A 109 9.25 -14.93 2.78
N LEU A 110 9.09 -14.35 1.58
CA LEU A 110 9.09 -15.09 0.33
C LEU A 110 10.41 -15.86 0.13
N THR A 111 11.54 -15.18 0.29
CA THR A 111 12.86 -15.79 0.14
C THR A 111 13.10 -16.92 1.16
N LYS A 112 12.59 -16.76 2.37
CA LYS A 112 12.65 -17.81 3.41
C LYS A 112 11.86 -19.06 3.02
N ARG A 113 10.70 -18.89 2.32
CA ARG A 113 9.83 -20.00 1.89
C ARG A 113 10.34 -20.73 0.66
N ILE A 114 10.81 -20.00 -0.36
CA ILE A 114 11.15 -20.57 -1.67
C ILE A 114 12.62 -20.41 -2.07
N GLY A 115 13.47 -19.93 -1.16
CA GLY A 115 14.90 -19.77 -1.40
C GLY A 115 15.25 -18.69 -2.42
N ASP A 116 16.34 -18.91 -3.18
CA ASP A 116 16.86 -17.93 -4.13
C ASP A 116 15.90 -17.58 -5.28
N VAL A 117 14.91 -18.42 -5.54
CA VAL A 117 13.85 -18.11 -6.52
C VAL A 117 13.07 -16.85 -6.12
N GLY A 118 12.83 -16.64 -4.81
CA GLY A 118 12.17 -15.46 -4.28
C GLY A 118 12.88 -14.16 -4.62
N LYS A 119 14.21 -14.15 -4.67
CA LYS A 119 15.02 -12.98 -5.03
C LYS A 119 14.83 -12.53 -6.48
N LYS A 120 14.38 -13.42 -7.37
CA LYS A 120 14.13 -13.08 -8.78
C LYS A 120 12.93 -12.15 -8.96
N LEU A 121 12.03 -12.07 -7.96
CA LEU A 121 10.86 -11.20 -7.99
C LEU A 121 11.21 -9.72 -8.20
N HIS A 122 12.37 -9.26 -7.68
CA HIS A 122 12.78 -7.85 -7.80
C HIS A 122 13.31 -7.47 -9.20
N THR A 123 13.43 -8.42 -10.11
CA THR A 123 13.92 -8.17 -11.48
C THR A 123 13.06 -7.12 -12.19
N ALA A 124 13.73 -6.14 -12.84
CA ALA A 124 13.08 -5.06 -13.60
C ALA A 124 12.08 -4.21 -12.79
N ARG A 125 12.25 -4.13 -11.48
CA ARG A 125 11.47 -3.29 -10.55
C ARG A 125 12.39 -2.49 -9.64
N SER A 126 11.91 -1.38 -9.14
CA SER A 126 12.54 -0.61 -8.06
C SER A 126 11.60 -0.52 -6.86
N ARG A 127 12.15 -0.25 -5.68
CA ARG A 127 11.34 0.11 -4.52
C ARG A 127 10.48 1.36 -4.81
N ASN A 128 10.97 2.29 -5.63
CA ASN A 128 10.28 3.55 -5.91
C ASN A 128 8.94 3.35 -6.64
N ASP A 129 8.90 2.57 -7.72
CA ASP A 129 7.66 2.30 -8.44
C ASP A 129 6.76 1.31 -7.69
N GLN A 130 7.32 0.40 -6.92
CA GLN A 130 6.59 -0.52 -6.04
C GLN A 130 5.80 0.24 -4.97
N VAL A 131 6.45 1.12 -4.20
CA VAL A 131 5.80 1.95 -3.17
C VAL A 131 4.70 2.83 -3.77
N ALA A 132 4.97 3.46 -4.93
CA ALA A 132 4.00 4.29 -5.62
C ALA A 132 2.77 3.49 -6.11
N LEU A 133 3.00 2.26 -6.60
CA LEU A 133 1.94 1.34 -7.00
C LEU A 133 1.04 0.97 -5.82
N ASP A 134 1.65 0.50 -4.73
CA ASP A 134 0.91 -0.01 -3.57
C ASP A 134 0.07 1.08 -2.91
N LEU A 135 0.61 2.30 -2.82
CA LEU A 135 -0.13 3.44 -2.31
C LEU A 135 -1.33 3.79 -3.20
N ARG A 136 -1.17 3.77 -4.53
CA ARG A 136 -2.28 4.00 -5.46
C ARG A 136 -3.34 2.89 -5.37
N MET A 137 -2.94 1.63 -5.30
CA MET A 137 -3.85 0.51 -5.13
C MET A 137 -4.62 0.62 -3.80
N TYR A 138 -3.93 0.89 -2.71
CA TYR A 138 -4.52 1.08 -1.39
C TYR A 138 -5.56 2.22 -1.40
N LEU A 139 -5.20 3.39 -1.94
CA LEU A 139 -6.13 4.52 -1.99
C LEU A 139 -7.32 4.28 -2.92
N LYS A 140 -7.17 3.53 -4.01
CA LYS A 140 -8.31 3.11 -4.85
C LYS A 140 -9.32 2.29 -4.05
N ASP A 141 -8.85 1.39 -3.18
CA ASP A 141 -9.71 0.58 -2.32
C ASP A 141 -10.37 1.44 -1.24
N GLU A 142 -9.61 2.31 -0.58
CA GLU A 142 -10.11 3.22 0.46
C GLU A 142 -11.12 4.24 -0.08
N ILE A 143 -10.92 4.79 -1.28
CA ILE A 143 -11.89 5.68 -1.92
C ILE A 143 -13.24 4.96 -2.13
N LYS A 144 -13.22 3.72 -2.60
CA LYS A 144 -14.45 2.93 -2.76
C LYS A 144 -15.16 2.67 -1.42
N ALA A 145 -14.39 2.35 -0.38
CA ALA A 145 -14.91 2.15 0.96
C ALA A 145 -15.55 3.45 1.51
N LEU A 146 -14.87 4.60 1.35
CA LEU A 146 -15.40 5.91 1.74
C LEU A 146 -16.66 6.28 0.96
N GLN A 147 -16.70 6.04 -0.34
CA GLN A 147 -17.91 6.28 -1.14
C GLN A 147 -19.10 5.45 -0.65
N ALA A 148 -18.88 4.19 -0.27
CA ALA A 148 -19.92 3.34 0.30
C ALA A 148 -20.44 3.88 1.64
N LEU A 149 -19.57 4.39 2.52
CA LEU A 149 -19.94 5.01 3.79
C LEU A 149 -20.70 6.31 3.57
N VAL A 150 -20.28 7.16 2.64
CA VAL A 150 -20.99 8.39 2.26
C VAL A 150 -22.42 8.08 1.79
N LEU A 151 -22.57 7.10 0.89
CA LEU A 151 -23.89 6.65 0.45
C LEU A 151 -24.77 6.12 1.60
N ALA A 152 -24.21 5.39 2.54
CA ALA A 152 -24.94 4.89 3.70
C ALA A 152 -25.47 6.04 4.58
N VAL A 153 -24.65 7.09 4.80
CA VAL A 153 -25.08 8.28 5.55
C VAL A 153 -26.15 9.05 4.77
N MET A 154 -26.00 9.24 3.46
CA MET A 154 -27.00 9.89 2.61
C MET A 154 -28.34 9.14 2.66
N GLN A 155 -28.33 7.80 2.62
CA GLN A 155 -29.54 6.98 2.73
C GLN A 155 -30.22 7.15 4.10
N ALA A 156 -29.46 7.21 5.18
CA ALA A 156 -30.00 7.46 6.53
C ALA A 156 -30.64 8.85 6.62
N LEU A 157 -29.98 9.89 6.08
CA LEU A 157 -30.52 11.24 6.01
C LEU A 157 -31.80 11.30 5.20
N HIS A 158 -31.84 10.64 4.05
CA HIS A 158 -33.03 10.57 3.19
C HIS A 158 -34.22 9.91 3.93
N THR A 159 -33.95 8.77 4.58
CA THR A 159 -34.98 8.04 5.35
C THR A 159 -35.58 8.92 6.46
N GLN A 160 -34.71 9.61 7.20
CA GLN A 160 -35.15 10.53 8.26
C GLN A 160 -35.84 11.79 7.69
N ALA A 161 -35.41 12.30 6.56
CA ALA A 161 -36.02 13.44 5.89
C ALA A 161 -37.46 13.12 5.45
N GLU A 162 -37.66 11.95 4.84
CA GLU A 162 -39.01 11.50 4.43
C GLU A 162 -39.95 11.32 5.65
N ALA A 163 -39.46 10.74 6.74
CA ALA A 163 -40.22 10.56 7.96
C ALA A 163 -40.61 11.89 8.65
N ASN A 164 -39.86 12.97 8.38
CA ASN A 164 -40.02 14.28 9.01
C ASN A 164 -40.31 15.41 7.99
N LYS A 165 -40.84 15.08 6.83
CA LYS A 165 -41.11 16.06 5.77
C LYS A 165 -42.13 17.14 6.14
N ASP A 166 -43.05 16.84 7.06
CA ASP A 166 -44.10 17.74 7.55
C ASP A 166 -43.76 18.38 8.91
N ALA A 167 -42.61 18.02 9.51
CA ALA A 167 -42.18 18.56 10.80
C ALA A 167 -41.62 19.99 10.61
N ILE A 168 -42.42 21.01 10.96
CA ILE A 168 -42.03 22.41 10.81
C ILE A 168 -41.07 22.82 11.93
N MET A 169 -39.99 23.54 11.55
CA MET A 169 -39.01 24.11 12.47
C MET A 169 -38.55 25.51 11.99
N PRO A 170 -38.01 26.37 12.87
CA PRO A 170 -37.45 27.62 12.45
C PRO A 170 -36.09 27.41 11.74
N GLY A 171 -35.93 27.98 10.56
CA GLY A 171 -34.65 28.19 9.93
C GLY A 171 -33.96 29.42 10.52
N TYR A 172 -32.63 29.47 10.55
CA TYR A 172 -31.82 30.49 11.21
C TYR A 172 -30.88 31.18 10.24
N THR A 173 -30.74 32.49 10.37
CA THR A 173 -29.65 33.29 9.83
C THR A 173 -29.13 34.22 10.93
N HIS A 174 -27.84 34.52 10.98
CA HIS A 174 -27.22 35.35 12.03
C HIS A 174 -27.61 34.95 13.46
N LEU A 175 -27.78 33.66 13.72
CA LEU A 175 -28.25 33.09 14.99
C LEU A 175 -29.66 33.58 15.40
N GLN A 176 -30.44 34.14 14.46
CA GLN A 176 -31.79 34.60 14.67
C GLN A 176 -32.78 33.72 13.89
N ARG A 177 -33.99 33.57 14.40
CA ARG A 177 -35.08 32.92 13.67
C ARG A 177 -35.39 33.70 12.42
N ALA A 178 -35.40 33.05 11.25
CA ALA A 178 -35.64 33.69 9.98
C ALA A 178 -36.92 33.16 9.33
N GLN A 179 -36.83 32.04 8.65
CA GLN A 179 -37.96 31.49 7.87
C GLN A 179 -38.35 30.09 8.42
N PRO A 180 -39.63 29.72 8.37
CA PRO A 180 -40.04 28.34 8.64
C PRO A 180 -39.49 27.40 7.56
N ILE A 181 -38.95 26.27 7.98
CA ILE A 181 -38.52 25.18 7.12
C ILE A 181 -39.08 23.86 7.69
N THR A 182 -38.91 22.77 6.95
CA THR A 182 -39.15 21.43 7.53
C THR A 182 -37.85 20.80 8.02
N PHE A 183 -37.97 19.90 9.00
CA PHE A 183 -36.80 19.14 9.45
C PHE A 183 -36.26 18.24 8.33
N GLY A 184 -37.14 17.71 7.48
CA GLY A 184 -36.75 16.98 6.29
C GLY A 184 -35.86 17.83 5.35
N GLN A 185 -36.22 19.10 5.11
CA GLN A 185 -35.40 20.02 4.31
C GLN A 185 -34.03 20.26 4.94
N GLN A 186 -33.95 20.42 6.25
CA GLN A 186 -32.67 20.58 6.97
C GLN A 186 -31.76 19.36 6.78
N LEU A 187 -32.30 18.15 6.88
CA LEU A 187 -31.53 16.91 6.71
C LEU A 187 -31.05 16.74 5.26
N LEU A 188 -31.88 17.07 4.28
CA LEU A 188 -31.49 17.00 2.86
C LEU A 188 -30.41 18.00 2.49
N ALA A 189 -30.27 19.12 3.20
CA ALA A 189 -29.15 20.04 2.99
C ALA A 189 -27.80 19.35 3.26
N TYR A 190 -27.70 18.49 4.27
CA TYR A 190 -26.49 17.68 4.53
C TYR A 190 -26.30 16.60 3.45
N ALA A 191 -27.39 15.97 3.00
CA ALA A 191 -27.30 15.01 1.89
C ALA A 191 -26.71 15.63 0.63
N MET A 192 -27.11 16.87 0.30
CA MET A 192 -26.53 17.62 -0.84
C MET A 192 -25.03 17.93 -0.68
N MET A 193 -24.55 18.13 0.55
CA MET A 193 -23.12 18.30 0.82
C MET A 193 -22.36 17.00 0.56
N LEU A 194 -22.86 15.89 1.08
CA LEU A 194 -22.28 14.55 0.91
C LEU A 194 -22.31 14.07 -0.54
N GLU A 195 -23.33 14.44 -1.33
CA GLU A 195 -23.37 14.16 -2.77
C GLU A 195 -22.17 14.80 -3.50
N ARG A 196 -21.85 16.05 -3.15
CA ARG A 196 -20.67 16.72 -3.70
C ARG A 196 -19.36 16.06 -3.27
N ASP A 197 -19.29 15.57 -2.02
CA ASP A 197 -18.11 14.85 -1.52
C ASP A 197 -17.97 13.50 -2.23
N TYR A 198 -19.07 12.79 -2.47
CA TYR A 198 -19.07 11.57 -3.28
C TYR A 198 -18.49 11.82 -4.69
N GLY A 199 -18.88 12.93 -5.31
CA GLY A 199 -18.34 13.37 -6.61
C GLY A 199 -16.83 13.66 -6.55
N ARG A 200 -16.35 14.34 -5.50
CA ARG A 200 -14.90 14.59 -5.29
C ARG A 200 -14.11 13.29 -5.15
N LEU A 201 -14.63 12.35 -4.37
CA LEU A 201 -14.02 11.01 -4.24
C LEU A 201 -13.94 10.28 -5.59
N ALA A 202 -14.99 10.37 -6.42
CA ALA A 202 -14.98 9.78 -7.75
C ALA A 202 -13.94 10.42 -8.67
N ASP A 203 -13.73 11.73 -8.56
CA ASP A 203 -12.72 12.44 -9.33
C ASP A 203 -11.29 12.13 -8.85
N ALA A 204 -11.07 12.05 -7.52
CA ALA A 204 -9.80 11.61 -6.94
C ALA A 204 -9.44 10.18 -7.39
N TYR A 205 -10.44 9.26 -7.41
CA TYR A 205 -10.25 7.90 -7.93
C TYR A 205 -9.70 7.90 -9.36
N LYS A 206 -10.26 8.70 -10.28
CA LYS A 206 -9.80 8.75 -11.67
C LYS A 206 -8.35 9.18 -11.81
N ARG A 207 -7.88 10.13 -10.99
CA ARG A 207 -6.49 10.60 -11.00
C ARG A 207 -5.54 9.63 -10.33
N THR A 208 -6.03 8.82 -9.37
CA THR A 208 -5.27 7.73 -8.75
C THR A 208 -5.10 6.53 -9.70
N ASP A 209 -6.01 6.37 -10.69
CA ASP A 209 -6.17 5.16 -11.52
C ASP A 209 -5.18 5.07 -12.71
N ALA A 210 -3.92 5.43 -12.46
CA ALA A 210 -2.81 5.24 -13.40
C ALA A 210 -1.67 4.47 -12.71
N SER A 211 -1.23 3.35 -13.31
CA SER A 211 -0.19 2.50 -12.76
C SER A 211 1.20 3.08 -12.96
N PRO A 212 2.01 3.25 -11.91
CA PRO A 212 3.40 3.70 -12.01
C PRO A 212 4.38 2.55 -12.26
N ILE A 213 3.93 1.28 -12.15
CA ILE A 213 4.83 0.11 -12.23
C ILE A 213 5.57 0.09 -13.58
N GLY A 214 6.86 -0.27 -13.53
CA GLY A 214 7.75 -0.21 -14.68
C GLY A 214 8.39 1.17 -14.93
N CYS A 215 8.04 2.20 -14.12
CA CYS A 215 8.81 3.44 -14.04
C CYS A 215 10.17 3.19 -13.39
N CYS A 216 10.33 2.11 -12.66
CA CYS A 216 11.50 1.69 -11.92
C CYS A 216 11.99 2.77 -10.95
N ALA A 217 13.30 3.01 -10.86
CA ALA A 217 13.81 4.04 -9.94
C ALA A 217 13.33 5.44 -10.34
N LEU A 218 13.34 5.77 -11.65
CA LEU A 218 12.89 7.05 -12.20
C LEU A 218 12.83 7.10 -13.74
N ALA A 219 13.55 6.22 -14.44
CA ALA A 219 13.77 6.31 -15.90
C ALA A 219 13.39 5.02 -16.65
N GLY A 220 12.60 4.14 -16.03
CA GLY A 220 12.25 2.85 -16.61
C GLY A 220 13.37 1.82 -16.55
N THR A 221 13.29 0.81 -17.41
CA THR A 221 14.25 -0.31 -17.46
C THR A 221 14.58 -0.69 -18.90
N THR A 222 15.74 -1.33 -19.09
CA THR A 222 16.15 -1.91 -20.37
C THR A 222 15.58 -3.32 -20.60
N TYR A 223 14.91 -3.91 -19.61
CA TYR A 223 14.18 -5.16 -19.77
C TYR A 223 12.93 -4.95 -20.63
N PRO A 224 12.55 -5.91 -21.47
CA PRO A 224 11.37 -5.82 -22.32
C PRO A 224 10.08 -6.10 -21.53
N THR A 225 9.79 -5.27 -20.53
CA THR A 225 8.60 -5.37 -19.66
C THR A 225 7.33 -4.91 -20.38
N ASP A 226 6.17 -5.47 -19.99
CA ASP A 226 4.86 -5.09 -20.50
C ASP A 226 4.03 -4.40 -19.39
N ARG A 227 4.25 -3.09 -19.27
CA ARG A 227 3.57 -2.23 -18.27
C ARG A 227 2.05 -2.21 -18.44
N VAL A 228 1.57 -2.30 -19.69
CA VAL A 228 0.13 -2.28 -19.99
C VAL A 228 -0.54 -3.56 -19.48
N PHE A 229 0.07 -4.71 -19.74
CA PHE A 229 -0.42 -5.98 -19.20
C PHE A 229 -0.49 -5.97 -17.68
N GLU A 230 0.55 -5.46 -17.02
CA GLU A 230 0.62 -5.40 -15.56
C GLU A 230 -0.45 -4.45 -14.99
N ALA A 231 -0.61 -3.26 -15.57
CA ALA A 231 -1.66 -2.31 -15.21
C ALA A 231 -3.06 -2.91 -15.35
N GLN A 232 -3.34 -3.58 -16.48
CA GLN A 232 -4.63 -4.25 -16.71
C GLN A 232 -4.89 -5.36 -15.69
N LYS A 233 -3.86 -6.15 -15.37
CA LYS A 233 -3.97 -7.24 -14.38
C LYS A 233 -4.30 -6.71 -12.98
N LEU A 234 -3.85 -5.48 -12.66
CA LEU A 234 -4.10 -4.79 -11.40
C LEU A 234 -5.35 -3.88 -11.42
N GLY A 235 -6.09 -3.87 -12.53
CA GLY A 235 -7.32 -3.09 -12.66
C GLY A 235 -7.10 -1.58 -12.71
N PHE A 236 -5.96 -1.12 -13.27
CA PHE A 236 -5.73 0.28 -13.59
C PHE A 236 -6.26 0.64 -14.98
N ALA A 237 -6.81 1.83 -15.11
CA ALA A 237 -7.30 2.35 -16.38
C ALA A 237 -6.17 2.75 -17.35
N ALA A 238 -5.01 3.14 -16.81
CA ALA A 238 -3.88 3.64 -17.59
C ALA A 238 -2.53 3.30 -16.94
N VAL A 239 -1.44 3.56 -17.67
CA VAL A 239 -0.07 3.61 -17.13
C VAL A 239 0.38 5.07 -17.04
N CYS A 240 1.25 5.40 -16.07
CA CYS A 240 1.88 6.72 -16.00
C CYS A 240 2.76 6.93 -17.24
N GLU A 241 2.55 8.01 -17.98
CA GLU A 241 3.27 8.27 -19.24
C GLU A 241 4.71 8.70 -19.01
N ASN A 242 4.94 9.53 -17.98
CA ASN A 242 6.29 9.98 -17.61
C ASN A 242 6.76 9.21 -16.37
N SER A 243 7.90 8.57 -16.46
CA SER A 243 8.44 7.71 -15.40
C SER A 243 8.93 8.50 -14.17
N LEU A 244 9.45 9.72 -14.34
CA LEU A 244 9.82 10.59 -13.22
C LEU A 244 8.60 11.03 -12.44
N ASP A 245 7.57 11.46 -13.13
CA ASP A 245 6.27 11.83 -12.54
C ASP A 245 5.64 10.63 -11.83
N GLY A 246 5.60 9.47 -12.50
CA GLY A 246 4.97 8.25 -11.96
C GLY A 246 5.51 7.79 -10.62
N VAL A 247 6.82 7.99 -10.33
CA VAL A 247 7.42 7.60 -9.03
C VAL A 247 7.42 8.73 -8.02
N SER A 248 7.32 10.00 -8.43
CA SER A 248 7.41 11.16 -7.52
C SER A 248 6.06 11.73 -7.12
N ASP A 249 5.03 11.58 -7.96
CA ASP A 249 3.69 12.13 -7.71
C ASP A 249 3.06 11.59 -6.41
N ARG A 250 2.53 12.51 -5.63
CA ARG A 250 1.72 12.27 -4.43
C ARG A 250 0.52 13.22 -4.34
N ASP A 251 0.21 13.95 -5.43
CA ASP A 251 -0.91 14.89 -5.46
C ASP A 251 -2.23 14.17 -5.20
N PHE A 252 -2.37 12.95 -5.69
CA PHE A 252 -3.53 12.09 -5.45
C PHE A 252 -3.77 11.75 -3.97
N CYS A 253 -2.72 11.81 -3.12
CA CYS A 253 -2.86 11.66 -1.66
C CYS A 253 -3.36 12.94 -0.99
N VAL A 254 -2.93 14.11 -1.51
CA VAL A 254 -3.29 15.42 -0.95
C VAL A 254 -4.72 15.80 -1.33
N GLU A 255 -5.18 15.30 -2.48
CA GLU A 255 -6.51 15.56 -3.01
C GLU A 255 -7.60 14.78 -2.27
N LEU A 256 -7.27 13.59 -1.74
CA LEU A 256 -8.17 12.73 -0.96
C LEU A 256 -8.36 13.25 0.47
#